data_0b06a3ac1e7ef9e4519853f0cce517c8
#
_entry.id   0b06a3ac1e7ef9e4519853f0cce517c8
#
_cell.length_a   1.000
_cell.length_b   1.000
_cell.length_c   1.000
_cell.angle_alpha   90.00
_cell.angle_beta   90.00
_cell.angle_gamma   90.00
#
_symmetry.space_group_name_H-M   'P 1'
#
loop_
_entity.id
_entity.type
_entity.pdbx_description
1 polymer ?
#
loop_
_entity_poly.entity_id
_entity_poly.type
_entity_poly.pdbx_seq_one_letter_code
_entity_poly.pdbx_strand_id
1 'polypeptide(L)'
;MSTDPDTGTPGPQLVQYTHWIYGLHALAVVIGAAGTATVVGMFLFGWPSLAAVVMNYARRSEVRGTWLESHFSWQIRTFWFALLWCVVTSIISAPLILLFGVGILTWILGFLAVAVWVAYRVIRGWLALRDSAPVLLDTAAL
;
A
#
# COMPACT_ATOMS: atom_id res chain seq x y z
N MET A 1 6.43 -3.38 -24.35
CA MET A 1 7.14 -3.10 -23.09
C MET A 1 7.87 -4.36 -22.69
N SER A 2 9.08 -4.51 -23.17
CA SER A 2 9.85 -5.75 -23.02
C SER A 2 10.83 -5.61 -21.86
N THR A 3 10.91 -6.63 -21.03
CA THR A 3 12.14 -6.98 -20.31
C THR A 3 13.20 -7.22 -21.38
N ASP A 4 14.39 -6.70 -21.21
CA ASP A 4 15.53 -7.13 -22.00
C ASP A 4 15.75 -8.63 -21.71
N PRO A 5 15.55 -9.52 -22.67
CA PRO A 5 15.57 -10.96 -22.40
C PRO A 5 16.92 -11.47 -21.95
N ASP A 6 18.01 -10.72 -22.14
CA ASP A 6 19.37 -11.16 -21.81
C ASP A 6 19.87 -10.74 -20.41
N THR A 7 19.21 -9.82 -19.69
CA THR A 7 19.78 -9.26 -18.45
C THR A 7 18.89 -9.37 -17.20
N GLY A 8 17.64 -9.80 -17.34
CA GLY A 8 16.69 -9.79 -16.20
C GLY A 8 16.40 -8.38 -15.66
N THR A 9 16.87 -7.34 -16.36
CA THR A 9 16.65 -5.94 -16.00
C THR A 9 15.33 -5.45 -16.58
N PRO A 10 14.46 -4.79 -15.76
CA PRO A 10 13.20 -4.25 -16.26
C PRO A 10 13.45 -3.03 -17.14
N GLY A 11 12.65 -2.87 -18.20
CA GLY A 11 12.70 -1.70 -19.04
C GLY A 11 12.37 -0.40 -18.27
N PRO A 12 12.91 0.76 -18.70
CA PRO A 12 12.76 2.03 -17.98
C PRO A 12 11.30 2.47 -17.83
N GLN A 13 10.45 2.13 -18.78
CA GLN A 13 9.00 2.41 -18.72
C GLN A 13 8.32 1.63 -17.59
N LEU A 14 8.76 0.40 -17.31
CA LEU A 14 8.22 -0.44 -16.25
C LEU A 14 8.65 0.07 -14.87
N VAL A 15 9.89 0.56 -14.75
CA VAL A 15 10.37 1.24 -13.54
C VAL A 15 9.57 2.50 -13.28
N GLN A 16 9.35 3.35 -14.29
CA GLN A 16 8.54 4.56 -14.18
C GLN A 16 7.09 4.24 -13.78
N TYR A 17 6.50 3.21 -14.37
CA TYR A 17 5.17 2.73 -14.01
C TYR A 17 5.09 2.34 -12.53
N THR A 18 6.12 1.67 -12.02
CA THR A 18 6.20 1.30 -10.59
C THR A 18 6.32 2.53 -9.68
N HIS A 19 7.01 3.58 -10.10
CA HIS A 19 7.02 4.87 -9.38
C HIS A 19 5.61 5.48 -9.28
N TRP A 20 4.80 5.43 -10.33
CA TRP A 20 3.40 5.88 -10.28
C TRP A 20 2.57 5.10 -9.28
N ILE A 21 2.75 3.78 -9.20
CA ILE A 21 2.04 2.96 -8.20
C ILE A 21 2.40 3.37 -6.78
N TYR A 22 3.68 3.58 -6.48
CA TYR A 22 4.11 4.09 -5.17
C TYR A 22 3.56 5.48 -4.90
N GLY A 23 3.54 6.36 -5.91
CA GLY A 23 2.94 7.71 -5.80
C GLY A 23 1.45 7.65 -5.43
N LEU A 24 0.68 6.76 -6.04
CA LEU A 24 -0.73 6.57 -5.70
C LEU A 24 -0.93 6.05 -4.28
N HIS A 25 -0.10 5.12 -3.82
CA HIS A 25 -0.15 4.66 -2.42
C HIS A 25 0.24 5.77 -1.44
N ALA A 26 1.27 6.57 -1.76
CA ALA A 26 1.65 7.72 -0.94
C ALA A 26 0.53 8.77 -0.88
N LEU A 27 -0.10 9.07 -2.02
CA LEU A 27 -1.25 9.97 -2.08
C LEU A 27 -2.41 9.46 -1.23
N ALA A 28 -2.70 8.16 -1.29
CA ALA A 28 -3.73 7.53 -0.46
C ALA A 28 -3.44 7.72 1.04
N VAL A 29 -2.18 7.54 1.47
CA VAL A 29 -1.78 7.75 2.87
C VAL A 29 -2.00 9.20 3.30
N VAL A 30 -1.60 10.17 2.45
CA VAL A 30 -1.78 11.60 2.73
C VAL A 30 -3.26 11.98 2.85
N ILE A 31 -4.08 11.53 1.90
CA ILE A 31 -5.54 11.78 1.92
C ILE A 31 -6.16 11.11 3.16
N GLY A 32 -5.76 9.88 3.46
CA GLY A 32 -6.24 9.15 4.62
C GLY A 32 -5.87 9.82 5.94
N ALA A 33 -4.63 10.27 6.09
CA ALA A 33 -4.18 10.99 7.28
C ALA A 33 -4.92 12.32 7.48
N ALA A 34 -5.22 13.04 6.40
CA ALA A 34 -5.97 14.29 6.44
C ALA A 34 -7.49 14.08 6.66
N GLY A 35 -8.03 12.95 6.20
CA GLY A 35 -9.48 12.69 6.13
C GLY A 35 -10.02 11.69 7.13
N THR A 36 -9.21 11.16 8.06
CA THR A 36 -9.61 10.12 9.03
C THR A 36 -10.78 10.50 9.93
N ALA A 37 -11.07 11.79 10.06
CA ALA A 37 -12.19 12.29 10.85
C ALA A 37 -13.54 12.27 10.11
N THR A 38 -13.58 11.94 8.80
CA THR A 38 -14.79 12.00 7.99
C THR A 38 -14.98 10.72 7.16
N VAL A 39 -16.25 10.31 7.00
CA VAL A 39 -16.63 9.17 6.12
C VAL A 39 -16.19 9.43 4.67
N VAL A 40 -16.23 10.69 4.22
CA VAL A 40 -15.78 11.11 2.89
C VAL A 40 -14.27 10.90 2.73
N GLY A 41 -13.48 11.23 3.77
CA GLY A 41 -12.04 10.98 3.75
C GLY A 41 -11.68 9.50 3.63
N MET A 42 -12.41 8.62 4.32
CA MET A 42 -12.22 7.17 4.20
C MET A 42 -12.52 6.67 2.79
N PHE A 43 -13.57 7.19 2.16
CA PHE A 43 -13.93 6.82 0.79
C PHE A 43 -12.85 7.27 -0.20
N LEU A 44 -12.38 8.51 -0.09
CA LEU A 44 -11.32 9.07 -0.94
C LEU A 44 -9.97 8.37 -0.72
N PHE A 45 -9.69 7.90 0.49
CA PHE A 45 -8.47 7.13 0.82
C PHE A 45 -8.39 5.82 0.03
N GLY A 46 -9.51 5.12 -0.15
CA GLY A 46 -9.56 3.83 -0.83
C GLY A 46 -9.22 3.91 -2.32
N TRP A 47 -9.64 4.96 -3.03
CA TRP A 47 -9.56 5.03 -4.49
C TRP A 47 -8.14 5.03 -5.05
N PRO A 48 -7.18 5.84 -4.57
CA PRO A 48 -5.82 5.80 -5.11
C PRO A 48 -5.12 4.47 -4.85
N SER A 49 -5.31 3.88 -3.66
CA SER A 49 -4.75 2.56 -3.34
C SER A 49 -5.39 1.44 -4.14
N LEU A 50 -6.70 1.52 -4.42
CA LEU A 50 -7.38 0.57 -5.27
C LEU A 50 -6.87 0.65 -6.72
N ALA A 51 -6.71 1.86 -7.26
CA ALA A 51 -6.10 2.06 -8.56
C ALA A 51 -4.69 1.48 -8.62
N ALA A 52 -3.88 1.74 -7.58
CA ALA A 52 -2.52 1.23 -7.48
C ALA A 52 -2.47 -0.30 -7.50
N VAL A 53 -3.34 -0.98 -6.75
CA VAL A 53 -3.35 -2.46 -6.72
C VAL A 53 -3.87 -3.05 -8.04
N VAL A 54 -4.85 -2.41 -8.69
CA VAL A 54 -5.30 -2.82 -10.03
C VAL A 54 -4.16 -2.69 -11.04
N MET A 55 -3.40 -1.59 -10.99
CA MET A 55 -2.21 -1.40 -11.83
C MET A 55 -1.16 -2.48 -11.60
N ASN A 56 -0.94 -2.89 -10.33
CA ASN A 56 -0.04 -4.01 -10.01
C ASN A 56 -0.50 -5.32 -10.66
N TYR A 57 -1.80 -5.65 -10.53
CA TYR A 57 -2.32 -6.89 -11.14
C TYR A 57 -2.28 -6.86 -12.66
N ALA A 58 -2.59 -5.71 -13.29
CA ALA A 58 -2.64 -5.56 -14.73
C ALA A 58 -1.29 -5.86 -15.41
N ARG A 59 -0.18 -5.54 -14.74
CA ARG A 59 1.17 -5.73 -15.31
C ARG A 59 2.04 -6.73 -14.55
N ARG A 60 1.43 -7.57 -13.72
CA ARG A 60 2.16 -8.54 -12.89
C ARG A 60 2.98 -9.53 -13.73
N SER A 61 2.51 -9.90 -14.92
CA SER A 61 3.21 -10.81 -15.82
C SER A 61 4.48 -10.20 -16.42
N GLU A 62 4.49 -8.88 -16.62
CA GLU A 62 5.61 -8.17 -17.26
C GLU A 62 6.84 -8.03 -16.36
N VAL A 63 6.64 -8.14 -15.04
CA VAL A 63 7.73 -7.98 -14.04
C VAL A 63 8.36 -9.31 -13.61
N ARG A 64 7.82 -10.45 -14.06
CA ARG A 64 8.31 -11.78 -13.66
C ARG A 64 9.77 -11.96 -14.07
N GLY A 65 10.57 -12.50 -13.15
CA GLY A 65 12.01 -12.73 -13.37
C GLY A 65 12.88 -11.49 -13.25
N THR A 66 12.29 -10.30 -12.97
CA THR A 66 13.03 -9.07 -12.72
C THR A 66 12.99 -8.71 -11.24
N TRP A 67 13.89 -7.81 -10.79
CA TRP A 67 13.88 -7.31 -9.42
C TRP A 67 12.59 -6.53 -9.08
N LEU A 68 11.83 -6.02 -10.07
CA LEU A 68 10.52 -5.38 -9.86
C LEU A 68 9.44 -6.35 -9.38
N GLU A 69 9.56 -7.66 -9.59
CA GLU A 69 8.61 -8.64 -9.09
C GLU A 69 8.46 -8.57 -7.56
N SER A 70 9.56 -8.32 -6.85
CA SER A 70 9.55 -8.12 -5.40
C SER A 70 8.74 -6.88 -5.00
N HIS A 71 8.85 -5.78 -5.75
CA HIS A 71 8.09 -4.55 -5.50
C HIS A 71 6.59 -4.73 -5.71
N PHE A 72 6.19 -5.41 -6.79
CA PHE A 72 4.78 -5.70 -7.05
C PHE A 72 4.17 -6.58 -5.94
N SER A 73 4.89 -7.63 -5.55
CA SER A 73 4.46 -8.50 -4.44
C SER A 73 4.38 -7.74 -3.12
N TRP A 74 5.34 -6.86 -2.84
CA TRP A 74 5.35 -6.00 -1.65
C TRP A 74 4.15 -5.06 -1.59
N GLN A 75 3.82 -4.38 -2.69
CA GLN A 75 2.70 -3.44 -2.78
C GLN A 75 1.34 -4.16 -2.65
N ILE A 76 1.15 -5.27 -3.37
CA ILE A 76 -0.07 -6.08 -3.29
C ILE A 76 -0.29 -6.58 -1.84
N ARG A 77 0.74 -7.13 -1.21
CA ARG A 77 0.64 -7.58 0.19
C ARG A 77 0.34 -6.41 1.14
N THR A 78 0.99 -5.27 0.95
CA THR A 78 0.73 -4.06 1.75
C THR A 78 -0.73 -3.66 1.66
N PHE A 79 -1.32 -3.64 0.46
CA PHE A 79 -2.73 -3.31 0.26
C PHE A 79 -3.66 -4.27 1.00
N TRP A 80 -3.46 -5.58 0.84
CA TRP A 80 -4.33 -6.58 1.45
C TRP A 80 -4.24 -6.60 2.97
N PHE A 81 -3.04 -6.46 3.53
CA PHE A 81 -2.87 -6.37 4.99
C PHE A 81 -3.44 -5.06 5.54
N ALA A 82 -3.27 -3.92 4.85
CA ALA A 82 -3.89 -2.66 5.24
C ALA A 82 -5.42 -2.79 5.27
N LEU A 83 -6.01 -3.36 4.22
CA LEU A 83 -7.45 -3.62 4.17
C LEU A 83 -7.92 -4.52 5.32
N LEU A 84 -7.20 -5.62 5.57
CA LEU A 84 -7.50 -6.52 6.69
C LEU A 84 -7.50 -5.77 8.02
N TRP A 85 -6.46 -4.99 8.31
CA TRP A 85 -6.36 -4.24 9.56
C TRP A 85 -7.42 -3.13 9.67
N CYS A 86 -7.79 -2.48 8.57
CA CYS A 86 -8.90 -1.53 8.55
C CYS A 86 -10.23 -2.21 8.92
N VAL A 87 -10.50 -3.40 8.37
CA VAL A 87 -11.69 -4.20 8.68
C VAL A 87 -11.70 -4.63 10.15
N VAL A 88 -10.59 -5.17 10.65
CA VAL A 88 -10.44 -5.60 12.06
C VAL A 88 -10.67 -4.42 13.00
N THR A 89 -10.02 -3.28 12.73
CA THR A 89 -10.21 -2.04 13.53
C THR A 89 -11.68 -1.62 13.54
N SER A 90 -12.36 -1.67 12.39
CA SER A 90 -13.78 -1.28 12.29
C SER A 90 -14.69 -2.23 13.08
N ILE A 91 -14.47 -3.54 12.98
CA ILE A 91 -15.25 -4.56 13.71
C ILE A 91 -15.10 -4.41 15.23
N ILE A 92 -13.88 -4.11 15.69
CA ILE A 92 -13.62 -3.92 17.13
C ILE A 92 -14.21 -2.60 17.63
N SER A 93 -14.04 -1.52 16.84
CA SER A 93 -14.45 -0.18 17.27
C SER A 93 -15.95 0.05 17.21
N ALA A 94 -16.66 -0.58 16.27
CA ALA A 94 -18.10 -0.37 16.08
C ALA A 94 -18.94 -0.66 17.33
N PRO A 95 -18.84 -1.82 18.01
CA PRO A 95 -19.59 -2.08 19.22
C PRO A 95 -19.18 -1.17 20.39
N LEU A 96 -17.91 -0.77 20.46
CA LEU A 96 -17.42 0.14 21.50
C LEU A 96 -17.94 1.57 21.30
N ILE A 97 -18.17 2.00 20.06
CA ILE A 97 -18.83 3.29 19.76
C ILE A 97 -20.27 3.27 20.26
N LEU A 98 -20.99 2.17 19.96
CA LEU A 98 -22.41 2.04 20.31
C LEU A 98 -22.64 1.94 21.81
N LEU A 99 -21.75 1.27 22.55
CA LEU A 99 -21.92 0.99 23.97
C LEU A 99 -21.40 2.10 24.89
N PHE A 100 -20.25 2.69 24.56
CA PHE A 100 -19.54 3.56 25.51
C PHE A 100 -18.92 4.84 24.91
N GLY A 101 -19.06 5.08 23.62
CA GLY A 101 -18.37 6.21 22.94
C GLY A 101 -16.84 6.08 22.87
N VAL A 102 -16.24 5.19 23.66
CA VAL A 102 -14.78 4.93 23.69
C VAL A 102 -14.28 4.39 22.36
N GLY A 103 -15.15 3.75 21.59
CA GLY A 103 -14.83 3.23 20.27
C GLY A 103 -14.33 4.28 19.28
N ILE A 104 -14.64 5.56 19.45
CA ILE A 104 -14.11 6.63 18.61
C ILE A 104 -12.60 6.73 18.78
N LEU A 105 -12.11 6.65 20.02
CA LEU A 105 -10.67 6.68 20.30
C LEU A 105 -9.96 5.44 19.71
N THR A 106 -10.54 4.26 19.90
CA THR A 106 -9.97 3.01 19.33
C THR A 106 -9.96 3.04 17.83
N TRP A 107 -10.99 3.61 17.19
CA TRP A 107 -11.03 3.83 15.75
C TRP A 107 -9.88 4.73 15.28
N ILE A 108 -9.78 5.95 15.85
CA ILE A 108 -8.75 6.93 15.47
C ILE A 108 -7.36 6.32 15.64
N LEU A 109 -7.06 5.71 16.78
CA LEU A 109 -5.76 5.12 17.05
C LEU A 109 -5.46 3.93 16.13
N GLY A 110 -6.45 3.08 15.86
CA GLY A 110 -6.30 1.93 14.97
C GLY A 110 -6.01 2.34 13.53
N PHE A 111 -6.78 3.28 12.99
CA PHE A 111 -6.53 3.79 11.63
C PHE A 111 -5.22 4.57 11.52
N LEU A 112 -4.83 5.33 12.55
CA LEU A 112 -3.54 6.00 12.61
C LEU A 112 -2.38 4.99 12.59
N ALA A 113 -2.48 3.91 13.37
CA ALA A 113 -1.47 2.85 13.37
C ALA A 113 -1.34 2.19 11.99
N VAL A 114 -2.47 1.88 11.33
CA VAL A 114 -2.46 1.34 9.97
C VAL A 114 -1.83 2.34 8.98
N ALA A 115 -2.18 3.63 9.06
CA ALA A 115 -1.64 4.67 8.19
C ALA A 115 -0.12 4.81 8.34
N VAL A 116 0.38 4.83 9.57
CA VAL A 116 1.83 4.90 9.87
C VAL A 116 2.55 3.65 9.33
N TRP A 117 1.97 2.46 9.54
CA TRP A 117 2.54 1.22 9.02
C TRP A 117 2.58 1.18 7.49
N VAL A 118 1.50 1.61 6.81
CA VAL A 118 1.46 1.71 5.33
C VAL A 118 2.47 2.74 4.84
N ALA A 119 2.54 3.92 5.48
CA ALA A 119 3.51 4.96 5.14
C ALA A 119 4.95 4.43 5.20
N TYR A 120 5.30 3.74 6.29
CA TYR A 120 6.60 3.08 6.43
C TYR A 120 6.90 2.12 5.27
N ARG A 121 5.94 1.25 4.93
CA ARG A 121 6.10 0.28 3.83
C ARG A 121 6.23 0.95 2.47
N VAL A 122 5.45 1.99 2.21
CA VAL A 122 5.53 2.77 0.96
C VAL A 122 6.89 3.46 0.84
N ILE A 123 7.35 4.14 1.88
CA ILE A 123 8.64 4.82 1.89
C ILE A 123 9.78 3.83 1.69
N ARG A 124 9.81 2.72 2.45
CA ARG A 124 10.84 1.69 2.33
C ARG A 124 10.90 1.09 0.92
N GLY A 125 9.74 0.74 0.37
CA GLY A 125 9.66 0.19 -0.98
C GLY A 125 10.07 1.20 -2.05
N TRP A 126 9.68 2.46 -1.89
CA TRP A 126 10.01 3.51 -2.86
C TRP A 126 11.50 3.87 -2.85
N LEU A 127 12.14 3.87 -1.67
CA LEU A 127 13.58 4.05 -1.57
C LEU A 127 14.35 2.91 -2.25
N ALA A 128 13.95 1.66 -2.03
CA ALA A 128 14.55 0.51 -2.72
C ALA A 128 14.37 0.60 -4.25
N LEU A 129 13.18 1.05 -4.71
CA LEU A 129 12.93 1.28 -6.14
C LEU A 129 13.87 2.35 -6.73
N ARG A 130 14.07 3.45 -6.01
CA ARG A 130 14.99 4.51 -6.42
C ARG A 130 16.42 3.99 -6.57
N ASP A 131 16.82 3.10 -5.69
CA ASP A 131 18.16 2.51 -5.68
C ASP A 131 18.27 1.31 -6.65
N SER A 132 17.22 1.04 -7.46
CA SER A 132 17.12 -0.10 -8.40
C SER A 132 17.39 -1.45 -7.73
N ALA A 133 17.03 -1.58 -6.47
CA ALA A 133 17.23 -2.75 -5.63
C ALA A 133 15.92 -3.50 -5.37
N PRO A 134 15.93 -4.83 -5.25
CA PRO A 134 14.75 -5.58 -4.86
C PRO A 134 14.34 -5.23 -3.42
N VAL A 135 13.03 -5.22 -3.15
CA VAL A 135 12.54 -5.13 -1.77
C VAL A 135 12.69 -6.51 -1.14
N LEU A 136 13.55 -6.61 -0.13
CA LEU A 136 13.67 -7.83 0.67
C LEU A 136 12.35 -8.03 1.42
N LEU A 137 11.68 -9.16 1.13
CA LEU A 137 10.51 -9.60 1.89
C LEU A 137 11.04 -10.07 3.26
N ASP A 138 11.10 -9.14 4.19
CA ASP A 138 11.40 -9.47 5.58
C ASP A 138 10.21 -10.28 6.12
N THR A 139 10.41 -11.59 6.25
CA THR A 139 9.40 -12.52 6.79
C THR A 139 9.08 -12.23 8.26
N ALA A 140 9.84 -11.35 8.90
CA ALA A 140 9.66 -10.94 10.30
C ALA A 140 8.69 -9.76 10.49
N ALA A 141 8.17 -9.15 9.41
CA ALA A 141 7.26 -8.00 9.47
C ALA A 141 5.84 -8.35 9.00
N LEU A 142 5.30 -9.48 9.50
CA LEU A 142 3.86 -9.79 9.43
C LEU A 142 3.08 -8.93 10.41
#